data_d69c02c5e7ce0e97be16fb3b6279db0b
#
_entry.id   d69c02c5e7ce0e97be16fb3b6279db0b
#
_cell.length_a   1.000
_cell.length_b   1.000
_cell.length_c   1.000
_cell.angle_alpha   90.00
_cell.angle_beta   90.00
_cell.angle_gamma   90.00
#
_symmetry.space_group_name_H-M   'P 1'
#
loop_
_entity.id
_entity.type
_entity.pdbx_description
1 polymer ?
#
loop_
_entity_poly.entity_id
_entity_poly.type
_entity_poly.pdbx_seq_one_letter_code
_entity_poly.pdbx_strand_id
1 'polypeptide(L)'
;PLTSDLKILHLNAFDRGNGASIAADRLHRGLREAGVDSRMWVQNKLGSDPSVYGPRRGVGKYWNLLRPWLDRLPLAAIGKLHDFLYSASWLPRRDWGPLREWTPDVLHLHWVQNGFLPVRAICRLPGPLVWTLHDQWPSSGLRHHPFPGREPPTGLEARWDRWLRRRKEHFYPWSRIQGIAPSGWLREQVADSSTWKAGSPQVLANPIDTRRFHSVEPTLARRLLGLPTDQPLILFGAAVGTTDPLKGFDRLQAACRRLVDQGLQFGLVAFGEKVSGLEESFPIHPLGFLHDDPTLALVYSAADVLALPSRLDNLPNTGVEAQACGCPVVGFRVGGVPELVEEGVSGTIVEEGDVDAFADALAGYLTDPTYRQQASAAARHRAETHFSTTTLIPRFLELYESVRHQG
;
A
#
# COMPACT_ATOMS: atom_id res chain seq x y z
N PRO A 1 17.93 -23.30 10.35
CA PRO A 1 19.20 -22.57 10.44
C PRO A 1 19.71 -22.10 9.07
N LEU A 2 18.88 -21.97 8.02
CA LEU A 2 19.28 -21.51 6.67
C LEU A 2 19.34 -19.97 6.53
N THR A 3 19.02 -19.19 7.56
CA THR A 3 18.76 -17.75 7.45
C THR A 3 19.81 -16.85 8.06
N SER A 4 20.83 -17.36 8.79
CA SER A 4 21.77 -16.52 9.56
C SER A 4 22.75 -15.71 8.73
N ASP A 5 22.96 -16.06 7.46
CA ASP A 5 23.96 -15.40 6.58
C ASP A 5 23.34 -14.55 5.47
N LEU A 6 21.99 -14.52 5.36
CA LEU A 6 21.32 -13.79 4.29
C LEU A 6 21.26 -12.27 4.59
N LYS A 7 21.75 -11.48 3.64
CA LYS A 7 21.83 -10.02 3.72
C LYS A 7 20.90 -9.37 2.70
N ILE A 8 19.87 -8.68 3.17
CA ILE A 8 18.86 -8.04 2.30
C ILE A 8 18.91 -6.52 2.49
N LEU A 9 19.00 -5.78 1.37
CA LEU A 9 18.83 -4.34 1.38
C LEU A 9 17.55 -3.93 0.67
N HIS A 10 16.59 -3.41 1.43
CA HIS A 10 15.39 -2.80 0.89
C HIS A 10 15.66 -1.38 0.41
N LEU A 11 15.17 -1.03 -0.78
CA LEU A 11 15.28 0.31 -1.37
C LEU A 11 13.89 0.90 -1.53
N ASN A 12 13.62 2.01 -0.84
CA ASN A 12 12.35 2.71 -0.90
C ASN A 12 12.54 4.23 -0.79
N ALA A 13 11.63 5.05 -1.33
CA ALA A 13 11.78 6.50 -1.23
C ALA A 13 11.61 7.01 0.21
N PHE A 14 10.77 6.39 1.02
CA PHE A 14 10.51 6.73 2.42
C PHE A 14 10.52 5.47 3.28
N ASP A 15 10.80 5.62 4.56
CA ASP A 15 10.63 4.54 5.54
C ASP A 15 9.20 4.48 6.12
N ARG A 16 8.42 5.55 6.00
CA ARG A 16 7.05 5.68 6.53
C ARG A 16 6.21 6.62 5.67
N GLY A 17 4.91 6.70 5.94
CA GLY A 17 4.01 7.77 5.46
C GLY A 17 3.13 7.41 4.26
N ASN A 18 3.40 6.32 3.55
CA ASN A 18 2.52 5.83 2.49
C ASN A 18 2.44 4.29 2.49
N GLY A 19 1.48 3.74 1.75
CA GLY A 19 1.21 2.29 1.75
C GLY A 19 2.43 1.44 1.35
N ALA A 20 3.19 1.85 0.36
CA ALA A 20 4.40 1.15 -0.09
C ALA A 20 5.50 1.16 0.99
N SER A 21 5.68 2.28 1.68
CA SER A 21 6.64 2.42 2.77
C SER A 21 6.27 1.56 3.98
N ILE A 22 4.99 1.56 4.35
CA ILE A 22 4.46 0.72 5.44
C ILE A 22 4.68 -0.77 5.12
N ALA A 23 4.38 -1.19 3.90
CA ALA A 23 4.58 -2.57 3.46
C ALA A 23 6.06 -2.97 3.47
N ALA A 24 6.95 -2.11 2.97
CA ALA A 24 8.40 -2.33 2.97
C ALA A 24 8.97 -2.41 4.40
N ASP A 25 8.55 -1.52 5.31
CA ASP A 25 8.96 -1.52 6.72
C ASP A 25 8.48 -2.79 7.45
N ARG A 26 7.24 -3.24 7.22
CA ARG A 26 6.70 -4.48 7.80
C ARG A 26 7.48 -5.70 7.35
N LEU A 27 7.78 -5.81 6.06
CA LEU A 27 8.59 -6.89 5.53
C LEU A 27 10.01 -6.85 6.13
N HIS A 28 10.65 -5.67 6.16
CA HIS A 28 11.95 -5.46 6.76
C HIS A 28 11.98 -5.89 8.23
N ARG A 29 11.00 -5.47 9.04
CA ARG A 29 10.90 -5.87 10.45
C ARG A 29 10.68 -7.38 10.59
N GLY A 30 9.78 -7.97 9.81
CA GLY A 30 9.51 -9.40 9.84
C GLY A 30 10.75 -10.25 9.51
N LEU A 31 11.55 -9.84 8.52
CA LEU A 31 12.81 -10.49 8.19
C LEU A 31 13.84 -10.40 9.33
N ARG A 32 13.94 -9.25 9.99
CA ARG A 32 14.83 -9.07 11.14
C ARG A 32 14.38 -9.92 12.34
N GLU A 33 13.08 -10.02 12.60
CA GLU A 33 12.53 -10.91 13.63
C GLU A 33 12.81 -12.39 13.33
N ALA A 34 12.91 -12.74 12.04
CA ALA A 34 13.31 -14.08 11.57
C ALA A 34 14.84 -14.30 11.59
N GLY A 35 15.65 -13.34 12.05
CA GLY A 35 17.11 -13.45 12.17
C GLY A 35 17.92 -13.08 10.94
N VAL A 36 17.32 -12.46 9.90
CA VAL A 36 18.00 -12.00 8.68
C VAL A 36 18.69 -10.66 8.92
N ASP A 37 19.93 -10.47 8.40
CA ASP A 37 20.57 -9.14 8.34
C ASP A 37 19.85 -8.29 7.27
N SER A 38 18.67 -7.81 7.63
CA SER A 38 17.86 -6.95 6.79
C SER A 38 18.11 -5.49 7.13
N ARG A 39 18.38 -4.68 6.11
CA ARG A 39 18.60 -3.24 6.18
C ARG A 39 17.73 -2.53 5.15
N MET A 40 17.47 -1.24 5.39
CA MET A 40 16.68 -0.42 4.45
C MET A 40 17.46 0.83 4.08
N TRP A 41 17.45 1.20 2.80
CA TRP A 41 17.99 2.45 2.31
C TRP A 41 16.89 3.32 1.72
N VAL A 42 16.71 4.52 2.29
CA VAL A 42 15.64 5.44 1.91
C VAL A 42 16.19 6.80 1.48
N GLN A 43 15.44 7.50 0.63
CA GLN A 43 15.74 8.88 0.29
C GLN A 43 15.45 9.82 1.46
N ASN A 44 14.31 9.65 2.13
CA ASN A 44 13.89 10.45 3.26
C ASN A 44 13.58 9.53 4.44
N LYS A 45 14.39 9.62 5.49
CA LYS A 45 14.21 8.89 6.75
C LYS A 45 13.39 9.74 7.71
N LEU A 46 12.22 9.26 8.08
CA LEU A 46 11.30 9.89 9.02
C LEU A 46 11.37 9.25 10.41
N GLY A 47 11.70 7.95 10.48
CA GLY A 47 11.81 7.18 11.71
C GLY A 47 13.21 7.21 12.33
N SER A 48 13.35 6.53 13.48
CA SER A 48 14.59 6.46 14.26
C SER A 48 15.31 5.09 14.18
N ASP A 49 14.77 4.11 13.44
CA ASP A 49 15.35 2.77 13.34
C ASP A 49 16.81 2.82 12.83
N PRO A 50 17.80 2.30 13.57
CA PRO A 50 19.21 2.30 13.17
C PRO A 50 19.50 1.43 11.95
N SER A 51 18.69 0.43 11.64
CA SER A 51 18.83 -0.43 10.46
C SER A 51 18.35 0.25 9.16
N VAL A 52 17.71 1.42 9.26
CA VAL A 52 17.28 2.23 8.13
C VAL A 52 18.32 3.32 7.85
N TYR A 53 18.89 3.29 6.66
CA TYR A 53 19.84 4.29 6.19
C TYR A 53 19.10 5.41 5.45
N GLY A 54 19.25 6.63 5.92
CA GLY A 54 18.77 7.85 5.29
C GLY A 54 19.91 8.75 4.82
N PRO A 55 19.61 9.96 4.32
CA PRO A 55 20.62 10.93 3.95
C PRO A 55 21.48 11.32 5.14
N ARG A 56 22.81 11.42 4.91
CA ARG A 56 23.75 11.93 5.91
C ARG A 56 23.38 13.37 6.31
N ARG A 57 23.73 13.77 7.53
CA ARG A 57 23.49 15.13 8.05
C ARG A 57 24.18 16.18 7.15
N GLY A 58 23.68 17.42 7.18
CA GLY A 58 24.25 18.55 6.42
C GLY A 58 23.66 18.72 5.01
N VAL A 59 24.44 19.21 4.06
CA VAL A 59 24.01 19.56 2.69
C VAL A 59 23.28 18.41 1.97
N GLY A 60 23.72 17.17 2.22
CA GLY A 60 23.09 15.99 1.64
C GLY A 60 21.61 15.80 2.03
N LYS A 61 21.23 16.19 3.25
CA LYS A 61 19.85 16.16 3.71
C LYS A 61 18.98 17.14 2.90
N TYR A 62 19.43 18.39 2.76
CA TYR A 62 18.70 19.42 2.00
C TYR A 62 18.58 19.05 0.52
N TRP A 63 19.65 18.49 -0.07
CA TRP A 63 19.62 18.02 -1.44
C TRP A 63 18.58 16.91 -1.64
N ASN A 64 18.47 15.94 -0.72
CA ASN A 64 17.48 14.88 -0.81
C ASN A 64 16.03 15.39 -0.61
N LEU A 65 15.82 16.45 0.17
CA LEU A 65 14.52 17.11 0.30
C LEU A 65 14.09 17.83 -0.99
N LEU A 66 15.05 18.38 -1.74
CA LEU A 66 14.77 19.06 -3.01
C LEU A 66 14.58 18.09 -4.19
N ARG A 67 15.15 16.89 -4.12
CA ARG A 67 15.12 15.92 -5.23
C ARG A 67 13.70 15.56 -5.70
N PRO A 68 12.71 15.30 -4.84
CA PRO A 68 11.35 15.01 -5.27
C PRO A 68 10.77 16.12 -6.15
N TRP A 69 10.98 17.37 -5.73
CA TRP A 69 10.50 18.53 -6.48
C TRP A 69 11.24 18.68 -7.83
N LEU A 70 12.58 18.56 -7.83
CA LEU A 70 13.40 18.64 -9.05
C LEU A 70 13.06 17.51 -10.04
N ASP A 71 12.82 16.29 -9.55
CA ASP A 71 12.46 15.14 -10.40
C ASP A 71 11.12 15.36 -11.12
N ARG A 72 10.25 16.17 -10.54
CA ARG A 72 8.93 16.48 -11.08
C ARG A 72 8.91 17.67 -12.03
N LEU A 73 9.97 18.50 -12.08
CA LEU A 73 10.00 19.69 -12.94
C LEU A 73 9.63 19.39 -14.41
N PRO A 74 10.11 18.31 -15.04
CA PRO A 74 9.68 17.99 -16.39
C PRO A 74 8.16 17.84 -16.53
N LEU A 75 7.46 17.34 -15.51
CA LEU A 75 6.00 17.14 -15.54
C LEU A 75 5.23 18.47 -15.63
N ALA A 76 5.85 19.61 -15.30
CA ALA A 76 5.24 20.94 -15.47
C ALA A 76 4.88 21.21 -16.92
N ALA A 77 5.68 20.76 -17.89
CA ALA A 77 5.44 20.95 -19.32
C ALA A 77 4.16 20.23 -19.85
N ILE A 78 3.66 19.28 -19.07
CA ILE A 78 2.41 18.56 -19.37
C ILE A 78 1.30 18.85 -18.33
N GLY A 79 1.48 19.89 -17.50
CA GLY A 79 0.49 20.28 -16.49
C GLY A 79 0.35 19.29 -15.32
N LYS A 80 1.35 18.41 -15.07
CA LYS A 80 1.31 17.34 -14.07
C LYS A 80 2.29 17.54 -12.91
N LEU A 81 2.78 18.76 -12.69
CA LEU A 81 3.76 19.07 -11.63
C LEU A 81 3.30 18.61 -10.24
N HIS A 82 2.04 18.76 -9.93
CA HIS A 82 1.45 18.42 -8.62
C HIS A 82 0.67 17.10 -8.61
N ASP A 83 0.64 16.37 -9.71
CA ASP A 83 -0.06 15.08 -9.79
C ASP A 83 0.86 13.93 -9.31
N PHE A 84 0.61 13.45 -8.08
CA PHE A 84 1.42 12.40 -7.42
C PHE A 84 1.32 11.02 -8.12
N LEU A 85 0.41 10.88 -9.08
CA LEU A 85 0.28 9.65 -9.88
C LEU A 85 1.23 9.61 -11.09
N TYR A 86 2.20 10.55 -11.15
CA TYR A 86 3.20 10.63 -12.21
C TYR A 86 4.63 10.70 -11.65
N SER A 87 5.55 9.99 -12.28
CA SER A 87 6.98 10.06 -11.96
C SER A 87 7.83 10.03 -13.23
N ALA A 88 8.76 10.99 -13.33
CA ALA A 88 9.70 11.09 -14.44
C ALA A 88 10.99 10.27 -14.21
N SER A 89 11.44 10.16 -12.97
CA SER A 89 12.62 9.39 -12.53
C SER A 89 13.87 9.58 -13.42
N TRP A 90 14.18 10.86 -13.68
CA TRP A 90 15.27 11.26 -14.57
C TRP A 90 16.49 11.79 -13.83
N LEU A 91 16.30 12.31 -12.60
CA LEU A 91 17.33 13.06 -11.86
C LEU A 91 18.47 12.16 -11.42
N PRO A 92 19.74 12.38 -11.88
CA PRO A 92 20.86 11.51 -11.59
C PRO A 92 21.13 11.34 -10.09
N ARG A 93 21.57 10.12 -9.68
CA ARG A 93 22.00 9.84 -8.32
C ARG A 93 23.50 9.58 -8.29
N ARG A 94 24.20 10.26 -7.38
CA ARG A 94 25.65 10.11 -7.18
C ARG A 94 25.99 9.40 -5.88
N ASP A 95 25.12 9.49 -4.89
CA ASP A 95 25.28 8.80 -3.61
C ASP A 95 24.64 7.42 -3.67
N TRP A 96 25.43 6.39 -3.37
CA TRP A 96 25.03 4.98 -3.37
C TRP A 96 24.79 4.45 -1.95
N GLY A 97 24.72 5.37 -0.96
CA GLY A 97 24.37 5.05 0.42
C GLY A 97 25.18 3.88 1.00
N PRO A 98 24.49 2.92 1.63
CA PRO A 98 25.16 1.80 2.30
C PRO A 98 25.85 0.82 1.36
N LEU A 99 25.56 0.83 0.05
CA LEU A 99 26.21 -0.07 -0.92
C LEU A 99 27.73 0.15 -1.07
N ARG A 100 28.27 1.24 -0.50
CA ARG A 100 29.71 1.47 -0.46
C ARG A 100 30.41 0.72 0.68
N GLU A 101 29.68 0.44 1.74
CA GLU A 101 30.23 -0.06 3.00
C GLU A 101 29.71 -1.46 3.34
N TRP A 102 28.65 -1.91 2.65
CA TRP A 102 27.99 -3.17 2.94
C TRP A 102 27.46 -3.82 1.65
N THR A 103 27.78 -5.09 1.48
CA THR A 103 27.40 -5.88 0.30
C THR A 103 26.22 -6.78 0.64
N PRO A 104 25.02 -6.47 0.16
CA PRO A 104 23.86 -7.35 0.30
C PRO A 104 23.93 -8.53 -0.68
N ASP A 105 23.32 -9.65 -0.31
CA ASP A 105 23.10 -10.79 -1.20
C ASP A 105 21.97 -10.51 -2.20
N VAL A 106 20.93 -9.79 -1.76
CA VAL A 106 19.77 -9.41 -2.58
C VAL A 106 19.41 -7.95 -2.32
N LEU A 107 19.14 -7.22 -3.40
CA LEU A 107 18.54 -5.89 -3.35
C LEU A 107 17.06 -5.98 -3.60
N HIS A 108 16.24 -5.52 -2.65
CA HIS A 108 14.79 -5.52 -2.76
C HIS A 108 14.25 -4.12 -3.01
N LEU A 109 13.81 -3.85 -4.24
CA LEU A 109 13.22 -2.58 -4.64
C LEU A 109 11.73 -2.56 -4.29
N HIS A 110 11.29 -1.44 -3.75
CA HIS A 110 9.89 -1.14 -3.49
C HIS A 110 9.47 0.07 -4.33
N TRP A 111 9.07 1.17 -3.70
CA TRP A 111 8.71 2.40 -4.39
C TRP A 111 9.93 3.31 -4.51
N VAL A 112 10.65 3.21 -5.63
CA VAL A 112 11.96 3.87 -5.85
C VAL A 112 11.87 5.18 -6.64
N GLN A 113 10.69 5.68 -6.87
CA GLN A 113 10.39 6.93 -7.60
C GLN A 113 10.68 8.17 -6.73
N ASN A 114 10.03 9.27 -7.07
CA ASN A 114 10.08 10.55 -6.32
C ASN A 114 11.51 11.10 -6.16
N GLY A 115 12.32 10.99 -7.22
CA GLY A 115 13.70 11.43 -7.22
C GLY A 115 14.68 10.53 -6.47
N PHE A 116 14.26 9.36 -6.00
CA PHE A 116 15.16 8.42 -5.29
C PHE A 116 16.10 7.74 -6.26
N LEU A 117 15.63 6.85 -7.13
CA LEU A 117 16.44 6.19 -8.15
C LEU A 117 15.92 6.52 -9.55
N PRO A 118 16.75 7.14 -10.42
CA PRO A 118 16.40 7.27 -11.81
C PRO A 118 16.45 5.90 -12.52
N VAL A 119 15.65 5.74 -13.56
CA VAL A 119 15.61 4.52 -14.37
C VAL A 119 17.01 4.00 -14.73
N ARG A 120 17.91 4.92 -15.13
CA ARG A 120 19.27 4.57 -15.50
C ARG A 120 20.16 4.10 -14.32
N ALA A 121 19.79 4.39 -13.08
CA ALA A 121 20.57 3.95 -11.92
C ALA A 121 20.31 2.48 -11.58
N ILE A 122 19.14 1.96 -11.91
CA ILE A 122 18.73 0.59 -11.57
C ILE A 122 19.65 -0.44 -12.25
N CYS A 123 20.12 -0.19 -13.49
CA CYS A 123 21.08 -1.08 -14.16
C CYS A 123 22.45 -1.18 -13.47
N ARG A 124 22.79 -0.20 -12.62
CA ARG A 124 24.07 -0.14 -11.90
C ARG A 124 24.02 -0.76 -10.51
N LEU A 125 22.84 -1.17 -10.07
CA LEU A 125 22.69 -1.89 -8.81
C LEU A 125 23.40 -3.26 -8.92
N PRO A 126 24.16 -3.67 -7.90
CA PRO A 126 24.86 -4.95 -7.91
C PRO A 126 23.90 -6.11 -7.62
N GLY A 127 24.29 -7.34 -7.98
CA GLY A 127 23.64 -8.58 -7.63
C GLY A 127 22.22 -8.78 -8.18
N PRO A 128 21.50 -9.78 -7.67
CA PRO A 128 20.12 -10.04 -8.02
C PRO A 128 19.19 -8.98 -7.42
N LEU A 129 18.13 -8.67 -8.17
CA LEU A 129 17.14 -7.67 -7.80
C LEU A 129 15.79 -8.35 -7.61
N VAL A 130 15.18 -8.18 -6.46
CA VAL A 130 13.76 -8.45 -6.23
C VAL A 130 13.02 -7.12 -6.29
N TRP A 131 11.84 -7.06 -6.91
CA TRP A 131 11.05 -5.83 -7.00
C TRP A 131 9.60 -6.07 -6.63
N THR A 132 9.19 -5.63 -5.44
CA THR A 132 7.77 -5.58 -5.09
C THR A 132 7.10 -4.40 -5.79
N LEU A 133 6.16 -4.70 -6.65
CA LEU A 133 5.42 -3.76 -7.48
C LEU A 133 4.23 -3.23 -6.66
N HIS A 134 4.36 -2.03 -6.09
CA HIS A 134 3.26 -1.41 -5.35
C HIS A 134 2.26 -0.72 -6.27
N ASP A 135 2.68 -0.39 -7.47
CA ASP A 135 1.90 0.21 -8.55
C ASP A 135 2.41 -0.29 -9.92
N GLN A 136 1.81 0.19 -10.99
CA GLN A 136 2.18 -0.20 -12.35
C GLN A 136 3.33 0.63 -12.94
N TRP A 137 3.88 1.61 -12.21
CA TRP A 137 4.93 2.47 -12.78
C TRP A 137 6.14 1.70 -13.30
N PRO A 138 6.64 0.63 -12.67
CA PRO A 138 7.78 -0.13 -13.21
C PRO A 138 7.52 -0.73 -14.60
N SER A 139 6.28 -1.07 -14.91
CA SER A 139 5.83 -1.68 -16.16
C SER A 139 5.11 -0.71 -17.11
N SER A 140 4.93 0.55 -16.73
CA SER A 140 4.25 1.59 -17.50
C SER A 140 5.22 2.70 -17.94
N GLY A 141 4.67 3.82 -18.43
CA GLY A 141 5.42 5.06 -18.71
C GLY A 141 5.54 5.98 -17.50
N LEU A 142 4.92 7.16 -17.61
CA LEU A 142 4.93 8.19 -16.57
C LEU A 142 3.95 7.88 -15.43
N ARG A 143 2.81 7.26 -15.75
CA ARG A 143 1.69 7.05 -14.82
C ARG A 143 1.94 5.88 -13.88
N HIS A 144 1.52 6.03 -12.62
CA HIS A 144 1.57 4.96 -11.62
C HIS A 144 0.45 3.93 -11.80
N HIS A 145 -0.72 4.38 -12.25
CA HIS A 145 -1.88 3.53 -12.51
C HIS A 145 -2.58 3.93 -13.80
N PRO A 146 -3.09 2.99 -14.60
CA PRO A 146 -4.14 3.27 -15.56
C PRO A 146 -5.39 3.60 -14.76
N PHE A 147 -5.79 4.84 -14.72
CA PHE A 147 -6.96 5.28 -13.97
C PHE A 147 -8.23 5.00 -14.80
N PRO A 148 -9.22 4.28 -14.28
CA PRO A 148 -10.52 4.15 -14.94
C PRO A 148 -11.09 5.54 -15.24
N GLY A 149 -11.49 5.79 -16.48
CA GLY A 149 -12.01 7.08 -16.94
C GLY A 149 -10.96 8.12 -17.31
N ARG A 150 -9.65 7.85 -17.19
CA ARG A 150 -8.61 8.69 -17.78
C ARG A 150 -8.32 8.25 -19.22
N GLU A 151 -8.40 9.18 -20.14
CA GLU A 151 -8.01 8.95 -21.53
C GLU A 151 -6.54 8.56 -21.66
N PRO A 152 -6.16 7.79 -22.70
CA PRO A 152 -4.77 7.53 -23.02
C PRO A 152 -3.97 8.84 -23.13
N PRO A 153 -2.67 8.83 -22.80
CA PRO A 153 -1.84 10.03 -22.94
C PRO A 153 -1.79 10.49 -24.39
N THR A 154 -1.96 11.80 -24.62
CA THR A 154 -1.95 12.42 -25.94
C THR A 154 -0.84 13.47 -26.04
N GLY A 155 -0.51 13.91 -27.26
CA GLY A 155 0.41 15.02 -27.50
C GLY A 155 1.79 14.82 -26.84
N LEU A 156 2.22 15.80 -26.04
CA LEU A 156 3.52 15.79 -25.36
C LEU A 156 3.59 14.73 -24.26
N GLU A 157 2.49 14.50 -23.54
CA GLU A 157 2.42 13.45 -22.52
C GLU A 157 2.71 12.07 -23.14
N ALA A 158 2.07 11.75 -24.27
CA ALA A 158 2.30 10.48 -24.97
C ALA A 158 3.75 10.32 -25.47
N ARG A 159 4.39 11.44 -25.89
CA ARG A 159 5.81 11.39 -26.29
C ARG A 159 6.72 11.08 -25.13
N TRP A 160 6.48 11.67 -23.97
CA TRP A 160 7.28 11.44 -22.76
C TRP A 160 6.99 10.08 -22.13
N ASP A 161 5.73 9.64 -22.18
CA ASP A 161 5.36 8.29 -21.74
C ASP A 161 6.13 7.22 -22.53
N ARG A 162 6.11 7.34 -23.87
CA ARG A 162 6.88 6.44 -24.76
C ARG A 162 8.39 6.53 -24.53
N TRP A 163 8.92 7.73 -24.30
CA TRP A 163 10.34 7.93 -24.01
C TRP A 163 10.74 7.22 -22.71
N LEU A 164 9.93 7.34 -21.66
CA LEU A 164 10.21 6.70 -20.38
C LEU A 164 10.08 5.17 -20.47
N ARG A 165 9.08 4.65 -21.18
CA ARG A 165 8.95 3.20 -21.48
C ARG A 165 10.20 2.67 -22.16
N ARG A 166 10.65 3.28 -23.24
CA ARG A 166 11.88 2.88 -23.97
C ARG A 166 13.11 2.92 -23.06
N ARG A 167 13.21 3.89 -22.16
CA ARG A 167 14.30 3.94 -21.18
C ARG A 167 14.24 2.77 -20.19
N LYS A 168 13.07 2.42 -19.69
CA LYS A 168 12.90 1.23 -18.82
C LYS A 168 13.26 -0.04 -19.57
N GLU A 169 12.75 -0.23 -20.77
CA GLU A 169 13.07 -1.37 -21.64
C GLU A 169 14.57 -1.52 -21.89
N HIS A 170 15.28 -0.40 -22.07
CA HIS A 170 16.70 -0.40 -22.38
C HIS A 170 17.59 -0.54 -21.13
N PHE A 171 17.25 0.13 -20.02
CA PHE A 171 18.15 0.23 -18.86
C PHE A 171 17.85 -0.75 -17.74
N TYR A 172 16.66 -1.35 -17.67
CA TYR A 172 16.41 -2.31 -16.61
C TYR A 172 17.17 -3.62 -16.89
N PRO A 173 17.85 -4.16 -15.88
CA PRO A 173 18.60 -5.43 -16.01
C PRO A 173 17.63 -6.61 -15.88
N TRP A 174 16.75 -6.80 -16.87
CA TRP A 174 15.62 -7.71 -16.85
C TRP A 174 15.95 -9.14 -16.42
N SER A 175 17.11 -9.67 -16.85
CA SER A 175 17.56 -11.01 -16.47
C SER A 175 17.90 -11.18 -14.99
N ARG A 176 18.07 -10.08 -14.25
CA ARG A 176 18.39 -10.07 -12.83
C ARG A 176 17.23 -9.61 -11.95
N ILE A 177 16.06 -9.31 -12.53
CA ILE A 177 14.89 -8.82 -11.80
C ILE A 177 13.91 -9.97 -11.59
N GLN A 178 13.62 -10.29 -10.34
CA GLN A 178 12.46 -11.09 -9.94
C GLN A 178 11.35 -10.16 -9.47
N GLY A 179 10.24 -10.10 -10.21
CA GLY A 179 9.07 -9.32 -9.84
C GLY A 179 8.22 -9.99 -8.76
N ILE A 180 7.68 -9.19 -7.86
CA ILE A 180 6.64 -9.58 -6.89
C ILE A 180 5.45 -8.65 -7.10
N ALA A 181 4.26 -9.21 -7.19
CA ALA A 181 2.99 -8.47 -7.18
C ALA A 181 2.23 -8.81 -5.89
N PRO A 182 1.78 -7.82 -5.10
CA PRO A 182 0.98 -8.06 -3.91
C PRO A 182 -0.37 -8.72 -4.17
N SER A 183 -0.90 -8.63 -5.40
CA SER A 183 -2.15 -9.23 -5.84
C SER A 183 -2.02 -9.93 -7.19
N GLY A 184 -2.91 -10.90 -7.45
CA GLY A 184 -3.06 -11.54 -8.75
C GLY A 184 -3.44 -10.53 -9.83
N TRP A 185 -4.33 -9.59 -9.49
CA TRP A 185 -4.69 -8.50 -10.39
C TRP A 185 -3.47 -7.72 -10.89
N LEU A 186 -2.59 -7.27 -9.98
CA LEU A 186 -1.41 -6.51 -10.42
C LEU A 186 -0.43 -7.37 -11.22
N ARG A 187 -0.28 -8.66 -10.87
CA ARG A 187 0.51 -9.60 -11.68
C ARG A 187 0.04 -9.62 -13.13
N GLU A 188 -1.26 -9.75 -13.36
CA GLU A 188 -1.86 -9.79 -14.70
C GLU A 188 -1.61 -8.48 -15.44
N GLN A 189 -1.89 -7.34 -14.79
CA GLN A 189 -1.64 -6.01 -15.38
C GLN A 189 -0.16 -5.80 -15.80
N VAL A 190 0.77 -6.36 -15.03
CA VAL A 190 2.20 -6.25 -15.33
C VAL A 190 2.63 -7.26 -16.40
N ALA A 191 2.11 -8.49 -16.36
CA ALA A 191 2.40 -9.53 -17.35
C ALA A 191 1.95 -9.12 -18.76
N ASP A 192 0.84 -8.41 -18.87
CA ASP A 192 0.31 -7.89 -20.13
C ASP A 192 1.07 -6.65 -20.65
N SER A 193 1.97 -6.08 -19.85
CA SER A 193 2.71 -4.89 -20.23
C SER A 193 3.86 -5.20 -21.18
N SER A 194 3.88 -4.56 -22.35
CA SER A 194 5.01 -4.65 -23.29
C SER A 194 6.33 -4.09 -22.75
N THR A 195 6.28 -3.24 -21.71
CA THR A 195 7.46 -2.65 -21.09
C THR A 195 8.15 -3.59 -20.10
N TRP A 196 7.38 -4.45 -19.42
CA TRP A 196 7.92 -5.40 -18.43
C TRP A 196 8.46 -6.66 -19.12
N LYS A 197 9.72 -7.01 -18.88
CA LYS A 197 10.41 -8.14 -19.54
C LYS A 197 11.07 -9.12 -18.57
N ALA A 198 10.82 -8.99 -17.28
CA ALA A 198 11.39 -9.88 -16.26
C ALA A 198 10.54 -11.16 -16.02
N GLY A 199 9.65 -11.51 -16.95
CA GLY A 199 8.71 -12.60 -16.74
C GLY A 199 7.51 -12.22 -15.87
N SER A 200 6.61 -13.18 -15.65
CA SER A 200 5.44 -12.93 -14.79
C SER A 200 5.85 -12.78 -13.32
N PRO A 201 5.43 -11.71 -12.64
CA PRO A 201 5.71 -11.54 -11.21
C PRO A 201 5.11 -12.67 -10.37
N GLN A 202 5.81 -13.05 -9.30
CA GLN A 202 5.27 -13.96 -8.30
C GLN A 202 4.24 -13.21 -7.42
N VAL A 203 3.13 -13.85 -7.08
CA VAL A 203 2.14 -13.24 -6.17
C VAL A 203 2.55 -13.51 -4.72
N LEU A 204 2.93 -12.45 -4.02
CA LEU A 204 3.20 -12.43 -2.58
C LEU A 204 2.63 -11.17 -1.98
N ALA A 205 1.62 -11.30 -1.12
CA ALA A 205 0.99 -10.18 -0.44
C ALA A 205 1.96 -9.46 0.51
N ASN A 206 1.62 -8.24 0.90
CA ASN A 206 2.35 -7.51 1.93
C ASN A 206 2.11 -8.18 3.30
N PRO A 207 3.16 -8.53 4.06
CA PRO A 207 3.00 -9.19 5.34
C PRO A 207 2.50 -8.22 6.43
N ILE A 208 1.70 -8.76 7.37
CA ILE A 208 1.26 -8.05 8.56
C ILE A 208 1.62 -8.82 9.83
N ASP A 209 2.08 -8.12 10.86
CA ASP A 209 2.30 -8.73 12.17
C ASP A 209 0.97 -8.85 12.92
N THR A 210 0.38 -10.03 12.91
CA THR A 210 -0.89 -10.32 13.57
C THR A 210 -0.83 -10.34 15.10
N ARG A 211 0.36 -10.22 15.70
CA ARG A 211 0.53 -10.00 17.15
C ARG A 211 0.37 -8.52 17.50
N ARG A 212 0.72 -7.60 16.58
CA ARG A 212 0.54 -6.15 16.72
C ARG A 212 -0.86 -5.74 16.31
N PHE A 213 -1.33 -6.26 15.16
CA PHE A 213 -2.70 -6.09 14.69
C PHE A 213 -3.52 -7.29 15.16
N HIS A 214 -4.21 -7.12 16.28
CA HIS A 214 -5.07 -8.12 16.90
C HIS A 214 -6.36 -7.48 17.37
N SER A 215 -7.38 -8.28 17.54
CA SER A 215 -8.67 -7.80 18.03
C SER A 215 -8.55 -7.39 19.50
N VAL A 216 -9.02 -6.20 19.79
CA VAL A 216 -9.26 -5.67 21.14
C VAL A 216 -10.77 -5.67 21.37
N GLU A 217 -11.22 -5.83 22.61
CA GLU A 217 -12.64 -5.77 22.92
C GLU A 217 -13.24 -4.44 22.40
N PRO A 218 -14.28 -4.49 21.54
CA PRO A 218 -14.77 -3.30 20.83
C PRO A 218 -15.20 -2.14 21.73
N THR A 219 -15.88 -2.45 22.83
CA THR A 219 -16.34 -1.41 23.78
C THR A 219 -15.16 -0.73 24.47
N LEU A 220 -14.11 -1.49 24.81
CA LEU A 220 -12.89 -0.93 25.37
C LEU A 220 -12.18 -0.03 24.36
N ALA A 221 -12.03 -0.51 23.12
CA ALA A 221 -11.40 0.25 22.05
C ALA A 221 -12.14 1.59 21.80
N ARG A 222 -13.46 1.57 21.73
CA ARG A 222 -14.31 2.76 21.59
C ARG A 222 -14.12 3.75 22.74
N ARG A 223 -14.12 3.27 23.99
CA ARG A 223 -13.88 4.12 25.17
C ARG A 223 -12.51 4.79 25.14
N LEU A 224 -11.46 4.03 24.77
CA LEU A 224 -10.10 4.58 24.68
C LEU A 224 -9.95 5.62 23.58
N LEU A 225 -10.73 5.51 22.51
CA LEU A 225 -10.73 6.45 21.38
C LEU A 225 -11.76 7.58 21.51
N GLY A 226 -12.59 7.59 22.56
CA GLY A 226 -13.67 8.56 22.73
C GLY A 226 -14.79 8.42 21.72
N LEU A 227 -15.02 7.21 21.19
CA LEU A 227 -16.03 6.89 20.20
C LEU A 227 -17.33 6.40 20.87
N PRO A 228 -18.51 6.55 20.21
CA PRO A 228 -19.78 6.03 20.71
C PRO A 228 -19.73 4.52 20.95
N THR A 229 -20.37 4.08 22.05
CA THR A 229 -20.47 2.66 22.42
C THR A 229 -21.84 2.05 22.18
N ASP A 230 -22.82 2.87 21.88
CA ASP A 230 -24.25 2.57 21.81
C ASP A 230 -24.82 2.51 20.38
N GLN A 231 -23.97 2.71 19.37
CA GLN A 231 -24.37 2.64 17.96
C GLN A 231 -23.30 1.91 17.13
N PRO A 232 -23.67 1.31 15.99
CA PRO A 232 -22.75 0.73 15.05
C PRO A 232 -21.82 1.78 14.42
N LEU A 233 -20.58 1.35 14.06
CA LEU A 233 -19.56 2.22 13.50
C LEU A 233 -19.03 1.68 12.17
N ILE A 234 -19.16 2.48 11.11
CA ILE A 234 -18.47 2.28 9.83
C ILE A 234 -17.11 2.95 9.91
N LEU A 235 -16.06 2.29 9.42
CA LEU A 235 -14.73 2.85 9.37
C LEU A 235 -14.31 3.17 7.93
N PHE A 236 -13.70 4.33 7.74
CA PHE A 236 -12.97 4.70 6.53
C PHE A 236 -11.57 5.15 6.89
N GLY A 237 -10.55 4.67 6.15
CA GLY A 237 -9.17 5.06 6.40
C GLY A 237 -8.35 5.15 5.12
N ALA A 238 -7.58 6.25 5.00
CA ALA A 238 -6.63 6.44 3.92
C ALA A 238 -5.49 7.37 4.37
N ALA A 239 -4.26 7.13 3.89
CA ALA A 239 -3.11 7.95 4.30
C ALA A 239 -3.32 9.44 4.01
N VAL A 240 -3.79 9.80 2.82
CA VAL A 240 -4.12 11.18 2.44
C VAL A 240 -5.47 11.64 3.03
N GLY A 241 -6.29 10.71 3.51
CA GLY A 241 -7.60 10.98 4.07
C GLY A 241 -8.73 11.00 3.04
N THR A 242 -9.79 11.77 3.33
CA THR A 242 -11.03 11.82 2.53
C THR A 242 -10.86 12.53 1.18
N THR A 243 -9.74 13.21 0.96
CA THR A 243 -9.48 14.00 -0.27
C THR A 243 -8.80 13.20 -1.37
N ASP A 244 -8.41 11.94 -1.13
CA ASP A 244 -7.84 11.07 -2.16
C ASP A 244 -8.94 10.58 -3.11
N PRO A 245 -8.94 11.01 -4.39
CA PRO A 245 -9.99 10.65 -5.33
C PRO A 245 -10.01 9.14 -5.66
N LEU A 246 -8.88 8.43 -5.47
CA LEU A 246 -8.82 6.99 -5.69
C LEU A 246 -9.53 6.19 -4.60
N LYS A 247 -9.63 6.77 -3.40
CA LYS A 247 -10.23 6.10 -2.24
C LYS A 247 -11.75 6.23 -2.17
N GLY A 248 -12.36 7.09 -3.01
CA GLY A 248 -13.80 7.10 -3.25
C GLY A 248 -14.66 7.50 -2.05
N PHE A 249 -14.19 8.41 -1.18
CA PHE A 249 -14.95 8.87 -0.02
C PHE A 249 -16.33 9.43 -0.38
N ASP A 250 -16.45 10.09 -1.52
CA ASP A 250 -17.72 10.57 -2.09
C ASP A 250 -18.75 9.45 -2.32
N ARG A 251 -18.30 8.26 -2.75
CA ARG A 251 -19.14 7.07 -2.91
C ARG A 251 -19.63 6.55 -1.54
N LEU A 252 -18.73 6.58 -0.53
CA LEU A 252 -19.12 6.22 0.83
C LEU A 252 -20.15 7.18 1.40
N GLN A 253 -19.97 8.49 1.21
CA GLN A 253 -20.97 9.48 1.64
C GLN A 253 -22.32 9.23 0.99
N ALA A 254 -22.37 8.90 -0.30
CA ALA A 254 -23.60 8.56 -0.99
C ALA A 254 -24.26 7.30 -0.40
N ALA A 255 -23.47 6.26 -0.08
CA ALA A 255 -23.97 5.07 0.60
C ALA A 255 -24.49 5.38 2.00
N CYS A 256 -23.79 6.20 2.78
CA CYS A 256 -24.22 6.61 4.11
C CYS A 256 -25.54 7.40 4.08
N ARG A 257 -25.76 8.29 3.10
CA ARG A 257 -27.07 8.96 2.92
C ARG A 257 -28.18 7.96 2.72
N ARG A 258 -27.96 6.97 1.87
CA ARG A 258 -28.95 5.90 1.65
C ARG A 258 -29.28 5.13 2.94
N LEU A 259 -28.28 4.83 3.77
CA LEU A 259 -28.52 4.20 5.08
C LEU A 259 -29.38 5.08 6.01
N VAL A 260 -29.14 6.40 6.00
CA VAL A 260 -29.99 7.36 6.74
C VAL A 260 -31.42 7.37 6.20
N ASP A 261 -31.59 7.36 4.87
CA ASP A 261 -32.93 7.32 4.23
C ASP A 261 -33.69 6.01 4.58
N GLN A 262 -32.94 4.92 4.81
CA GLN A 262 -33.48 3.64 5.31
C GLN A 262 -33.80 3.67 6.83
N GLY A 263 -33.53 4.77 7.53
CA GLY A 263 -33.74 4.92 8.96
C GLY A 263 -32.71 4.29 9.87
N LEU A 264 -31.53 3.90 9.33
CA LEU A 264 -30.47 3.29 10.11
C LEU A 264 -29.68 4.36 10.90
N GLN A 265 -29.35 4.05 12.15
CA GLN A 265 -28.48 4.87 13.00
C GLN A 265 -27.08 4.24 13.06
N PHE A 266 -26.06 5.03 12.77
CA PHE A 266 -24.66 4.62 12.80
C PHE A 266 -23.76 5.84 12.95
N GLY A 267 -22.47 5.62 13.26
CA GLY A 267 -21.43 6.64 13.18
C GLY A 267 -20.41 6.27 12.10
N LEU A 268 -19.86 7.27 11.41
CA LEU A 268 -18.73 7.11 10.49
C LEU A 268 -17.45 7.54 11.19
N VAL A 269 -16.50 6.63 11.37
CA VAL A 269 -15.14 6.93 11.84
C VAL A 269 -14.25 7.13 10.65
N ALA A 270 -13.52 8.24 10.59
CA ALA A 270 -12.62 8.53 9.49
C ALA A 270 -11.22 8.92 9.99
N PHE A 271 -10.16 8.34 9.39
CA PHE A 271 -8.79 8.71 9.68
C PHE A 271 -7.96 8.97 8.42
N GLY A 272 -6.92 9.79 8.56
CA GLY A 272 -5.99 10.16 7.50
C GLY A 272 -5.48 11.58 7.69
N GLU A 273 -4.51 11.99 6.85
CA GLU A 273 -3.85 13.31 6.97
C GLU A 273 -4.85 14.47 6.86
N LYS A 274 -5.82 14.33 5.96
CA LYS A 274 -6.83 15.38 5.73
C LYS A 274 -8.23 14.77 5.69
N VAL A 275 -9.00 15.02 6.75
CA VAL A 275 -10.42 14.67 6.83
C VAL A 275 -11.24 15.94 6.62
N SER A 276 -11.85 16.08 5.45
CA SER A 276 -12.62 17.27 5.03
C SER A 276 -13.72 16.87 4.05
N GLY A 277 -14.62 17.81 3.72
CA GLY A 277 -15.77 17.54 2.85
C GLY A 277 -16.80 16.63 3.53
N LEU A 278 -16.93 16.76 4.86
CA LEU A 278 -17.81 15.95 5.68
C LEU A 278 -19.26 16.44 5.53
N GLU A 279 -20.20 15.49 5.51
CA GLU A 279 -21.62 15.77 5.51
C GLU A 279 -22.18 15.88 6.94
N GLU A 280 -23.25 16.65 7.08
CA GLU A 280 -23.91 16.85 8.38
C GLU A 280 -25.10 15.86 8.60
N SER A 281 -25.44 15.08 7.59
CA SER A 281 -26.61 14.18 7.63
C SER A 281 -26.43 12.96 8.53
N PHE A 282 -25.19 12.64 8.94
CA PHE A 282 -24.88 11.56 9.88
C PHE A 282 -23.65 11.90 10.72
N PRO A 283 -23.50 11.31 11.93
CA PRO A 283 -22.34 11.56 12.79
C PRO A 283 -21.03 11.10 12.16
N ILE A 284 -20.03 11.99 12.10
CA ILE A 284 -18.68 11.65 11.64
C ILE A 284 -17.67 11.94 12.77
N HIS A 285 -16.82 10.95 13.04
CA HIS A 285 -15.79 10.99 14.08
C HIS A 285 -14.39 11.01 13.42
N PRO A 286 -13.83 12.20 13.17
CA PRO A 286 -12.50 12.30 12.58
C PRO A 286 -11.41 12.02 13.63
N LEU A 287 -10.52 11.07 13.35
CA LEU A 287 -9.40 10.71 14.23
C LEU A 287 -8.06 11.33 13.80
N GLY A 288 -8.04 12.04 12.65
CA GLY A 288 -6.81 12.62 12.12
C GLY A 288 -5.83 11.56 11.60
N PHE A 289 -4.56 11.93 11.47
CA PHE A 289 -3.52 11.02 11.00
C PHE A 289 -3.00 10.14 12.14
N LEU A 290 -3.00 8.84 11.94
CA LEU A 290 -2.54 7.85 12.91
C LEU A 290 -1.15 7.34 12.54
N HIS A 291 -0.23 7.28 13.51
CA HIS A 291 1.19 7.05 13.27
C HIS A 291 1.69 5.67 13.71
N ASP A 292 0.95 4.97 14.55
CA ASP A 292 1.43 3.77 15.22
C ASP A 292 0.45 2.59 15.10
N ASP A 293 1.02 1.39 15.05
CA ASP A 293 0.28 0.14 14.90
C ASP A 293 -0.73 -0.10 16.07
N PRO A 294 -0.41 0.18 17.36
CA PRO A 294 -1.36 -0.02 18.45
C PRO A 294 -2.63 0.84 18.33
N THR A 295 -2.49 2.12 18.01
CA THR A 295 -3.65 3.01 17.81
C THR A 295 -4.49 2.57 16.61
N LEU A 296 -3.84 2.17 15.51
CA LEU A 296 -4.55 1.60 14.34
C LEU A 296 -5.30 0.31 14.72
N ALA A 297 -4.70 -0.58 15.51
CA ALA A 297 -5.37 -1.80 15.96
C ALA A 297 -6.61 -1.50 16.81
N LEU A 298 -6.56 -0.48 17.67
CA LEU A 298 -7.74 -0.02 18.42
C LEU A 298 -8.84 0.51 17.49
N VAL A 299 -8.47 1.31 16.49
CA VAL A 299 -9.44 1.89 15.54
C VAL A 299 -10.14 0.79 14.73
N TYR A 300 -9.40 -0.20 14.21
CA TYR A 300 -10.00 -1.31 13.50
C TYR A 300 -10.86 -2.19 14.42
N SER A 301 -10.45 -2.38 15.67
CA SER A 301 -11.22 -3.15 16.65
C SER A 301 -12.50 -2.42 17.13
N ALA A 302 -12.50 -1.10 17.09
CA ALA A 302 -13.66 -0.29 17.46
C ALA A 302 -14.79 -0.30 16.41
N ALA A 303 -14.46 -0.60 15.15
CA ALA A 303 -15.39 -0.55 14.04
C ALA A 303 -16.13 -1.88 13.84
N ASP A 304 -17.36 -1.79 13.35
CA ASP A 304 -18.16 -2.96 12.99
C ASP A 304 -17.88 -3.44 11.57
N VAL A 305 -17.45 -2.53 10.69
CA VAL A 305 -17.10 -2.82 9.29
C VAL A 305 -16.18 -1.74 8.75
N LEU A 306 -15.17 -2.16 7.95
CA LEU A 306 -14.37 -1.26 7.14
C LEU A 306 -14.99 -1.08 5.76
N ALA A 307 -15.24 0.17 5.37
CA ALA A 307 -15.65 0.53 4.02
C ALA A 307 -14.43 0.83 3.14
N LEU A 308 -14.30 0.13 2.01
CA LEU A 308 -13.31 0.35 0.96
C LEU A 308 -13.99 0.77 -0.35
N PRO A 309 -14.47 2.03 -0.46
CA PRO A 309 -15.19 2.52 -1.63
C PRO A 309 -14.24 2.89 -2.79
N SER A 310 -13.04 2.34 -2.81
CA SER A 310 -11.97 2.68 -3.74
C SER A 310 -12.40 2.54 -5.20
N ARG A 311 -11.92 3.47 -6.05
CA ARG A 311 -12.03 3.38 -7.51
C ARG A 311 -10.91 2.53 -8.11
N LEU A 312 -9.80 2.48 -7.41
CA LEU A 312 -8.69 1.59 -7.76
C LEU A 312 -7.80 1.39 -6.53
N ASP A 313 -7.45 0.14 -6.27
CA ASP A 313 -6.46 -0.23 -5.27
C ASP A 313 -5.77 -1.53 -5.68
N ASN A 314 -4.51 -1.70 -5.30
CA ASN A 314 -3.80 -2.94 -5.57
C ASN A 314 -4.18 -4.01 -4.53
N LEU A 315 -3.65 -3.87 -3.33
CA LEU A 315 -4.02 -4.65 -2.14
C LEU A 315 -3.93 -3.71 -0.94
N PRO A 316 -5.04 -3.03 -0.55
CA PRO A 316 -5.00 -1.98 0.45
C PRO A 316 -4.58 -2.50 1.82
N ASN A 317 -3.52 -1.93 2.38
CA ASN A 317 -3.02 -2.27 3.72
C ASN A 317 -4.12 -2.14 4.78
N THR A 318 -4.98 -1.10 4.66
CA THR A 318 -6.11 -0.88 5.57
C THR A 318 -7.06 -2.07 5.62
N GLY A 319 -7.28 -2.74 4.49
CA GLY A 319 -8.12 -3.95 4.44
C GLY A 319 -7.45 -5.15 5.10
N VAL A 320 -6.14 -5.32 4.93
CA VAL A 320 -5.37 -6.38 5.61
C VAL A 320 -5.31 -6.12 7.11
N GLU A 321 -5.09 -4.87 7.53
CA GLU A 321 -5.04 -4.43 8.92
C GLU A 321 -6.39 -4.64 9.62
N ALA A 322 -7.48 -4.24 8.97
CA ALA A 322 -8.84 -4.43 9.48
C ALA A 322 -9.14 -5.91 9.73
N GLN A 323 -8.88 -6.76 8.75
CA GLN A 323 -9.08 -8.19 8.92
C GLN A 323 -8.21 -8.79 10.04
N ALA A 324 -6.97 -8.35 10.18
CA ALA A 324 -6.10 -8.78 11.27
C ALA A 324 -6.65 -8.40 12.65
N CYS A 325 -7.43 -7.33 12.74
CA CYS A 325 -8.14 -6.92 13.95
C CYS A 325 -9.57 -7.49 14.06
N GLY A 326 -9.98 -8.38 13.14
CA GLY A 326 -11.32 -8.95 13.12
C GLY A 326 -12.39 -7.98 12.62
N CYS A 327 -12.03 -6.94 11.88
CA CYS A 327 -12.99 -6.02 11.25
C CYS A 327 -13.28 -6.49 9.82
N PRO A 328 -14.51 -6.92 9.49
CA PRO A 328 -14.88 -7.32 8.14
C PRO A 328 -14.84 -6.14 7.18
N VAL A 329 -14.71 -6.45 5.89
CA VAL A 329 -14.51 -5.45 4.83
C VAL A 329 -15.69 -5.48 3.86
N VAL A 330 -16.22 -4.30 3.53
CA VAL A 330 -17.09 -4.10 2.35
C VAL A 330 -16.30 -3.29 1.33
N GLY A 331 -16.14 -3.82 0.11
CA GLY A 331 -15.35 -3.19 -0.94
C GLY A 331 -15.99 -3.30 -2.32
N PHE A 332 -15.58 -2.41 -3.24
CA PHE A 332 -15.91 -2.56 -4.66
C PHE A 332 -15.00 -3.58 -5.35
N ARG A 333 -15.52 -4.23 -6.41
CA ARG A 333 -14.78 -5.15 -7.28
C ARG A 333 -13.84 -4.36 -8.19
N VAL A 334 -12.76 -3.83 -7.60
CA VAL A 334 -11.74 -3.03 -8.30
C VAL A 334 -10.34 -3.49 -7.91
N GLY A 335 -9.45 -3.55 -8.89
CA GLY A 335 -8.05 -3.91 -8.63
C GLY A 335 -7.92 -5.25 -7.89
N GLY A 336 -7.09 -5.27 -6.86
CA GLY A 336 -6.89 -6.43 -5.98
C GLY A 336 -7.79 -6.43 -4.73
N VAL A 337 -8.75 -5.51 -4.61
CA VAL A 337 -9.67 -5.47 -3.45
C VAL A 337 -10.44 -6.79 -3.26
N PRO A 338 -10.92 -7.49 -4.31
CA PRO A 338 -11.55 -8.79 -4.15
C PRO A 338 -10.67 -9.87 -3.51
N GLU A 339 -9.35 -9.75 -3.67
CA GLU A 339 -8.40 -10.73 -3.12
C GLU A 339 -8.19 -10.59 -1.60
N LEU A 340 -8.63 -9.46 -1.01
CA LEU A 340 -8.58 -9.26 0.43
C LEU A 340 -9.46 -10.25 1.18
N VAL A 341 -10.68 -10.46 0.72
CA VAL A 341 -11.72 -11.17 1.46
C VAL A 341 -12.01 -12.56 0.86
N GLU A 342 -12.55 -13.43 1.67
CA GLU A 342 -13.36 -14.56 1.24
C GLU A 342 -14.80 -14.07 1.17
N GLU A 343 -15.29 -13.90 -0.06
CA GLU A 343 -16.56 -13.22 -0.33
C GLU A 343 -17.74 -13.90 0.36
N GLY A 344 -18.55 -13.11 1.07
CA GLY A 344 -19.67 -13.59 1.86
C GLY A 344 -19.30 -14.25 3.19
N VAL A 345 -18.00 -14.43 3.48
CA VAL A 345 -17.48 -15.07 4.68
C VAL A 345 -16.72 -14.09 5.55
N SER A 346 -15.63 -13.49 5.04
CA SER A 346 -14.82 -12.53 5.80
C SER A 346 -15.03 -11.07 5.38
N GLY A 347 -15.90 -10.83 4.41
CA GLY A 347 -16.25 -9.53 3.87
C GLY A 347 -17.20 -9.66 2.68
N THR A 348 -17.58 -8.52 2.11
CA THR A 348 -18.49 -8.45 0.96
C THR A 348 -17.90 -7.59 -0.14
N ILE A 349 -17.89 -8.11 -1.37
CA ILE A 349 -17.47 -7.39 -2.56
C ILE A 349 -18.70 -7.11 -3.43
N VAL A 350 -18.88 -5.86 -3.80
CA VAL A 350 -19.97 -5.42 -4.68
C VAL A 350 -19.39 -4.87 -5.99
N GLU A 351 -20.20 -4.83 -7.03
CA GLU A 351 -19.77 -4.35 -8.34
C GLU A 351 -19.34 -2.87 -8.31
N GLU A 352 -18.35 -2.52 -9.13
CA GLU A 352 -17.80 -1.17 -9.13
C GLU A 352 -18.88 -0.11 -9.40
N GLY A 353 -18.96 0.85 -8.47
CA GLY A 353 -19.86 2.00 -8.60
C GLY A 353 -21.32 1.71 -8.22
N ASP A 354 -21.67 0.49 -7.88
CA ASP A 354 -22.99 0.16 -7.32
C ASP A 354 -23.08 0.60 -5.85
N VAL A 355 -23.37 1.89 -5.67
CA VAL A 355 -23.46 2.52 -4.36
C VAL A 355 -24.63 1.96 -3.56
N ASP A 356 -25.68 1.51 -4.22
CA ASP A 356 -26.87 0.93 -3.59
C ASP A 356 -26.54 -0.44 -2.97
N ALA A 357 -25.94 -1.33 -3.74
CA ALA A 357 -25.47 -2.61 -3.22
C ALA A 357 -24.37 -2.43 -2.13
N PHE A 358 -23.54 -1.39 -2.24
CA PHE A 358 -22.55 -1.07 -1.23
C PHE A 358 -23.21 -0.65 0.10
N ALA A 359 -24.25 0.17 0.05
CA ALA A 359 -25.03 0.56 1.22
C ALA A 359 -25.73 -0.65 1.84
N ASP A 360 -26.39 -1.50 1.04
CA ASP A 360 -27.09 -2.69 1.50
C ASP A 360 -26.10 -3.70 2.15
N ALA A 361 -24.89 -3.86 1.60
CA ALA A 361 -23.85 -4.68 2.20
C ALA A 361 -23.40 -4.11 3.56
N LEU A 362 -23.19 -2.78 3.68
CA LEU A 362 -22.88 -2.14 4.96
C LEU A 362 -24.03 -2.34 5.96
N ALA A 363 -25.30 -2.17 5.55
CA ALA A 363 -26.47 -2.36 6.40
C ALA A 363 -26.49 -3.75 7.05
N GLY A 364 -26.11 -4.79 6.31
CA GLY A 364 -26.03 -6.16 6.84
C GLY A 364 -25.13 -6.26 8.07
N TYR A 365 -23.95 -5.64 8.03
CA TYR A 365 -23.00 -5.62 9.17
C TYR A 365 -23.50 -4.74 10.34
N LEU A 366 -24.25 -3.69 10.05
CA LEU A 366 -24.77 -2.78 11.09
C LEU A 366 -25.95 -3.37 11.84
N THR A 367 -26.81 -4.17 11.16
CA THR A 367 -28.10 -4.62 11.70
C THR A 367 -28.11 -6.07 12.18
N ASP A 368 -27.17 -6.92 11.72
CA ASP A 368 -27.07 -8.32 12.13
C ASP A 368 -25.78 -8.60 12.93
N PRO A 369 -25.86 -8.59 14.27
CA PRO A 369 -24.68 -8.87 15.12
C PRO A 369 -24.14 -10.30 14.94
N THR A 370 -24.98 -11.28 14.61
CA THR A 370 -24.55 -12.66 14.42
C THR A 370 -23.74 -12.80 13.15
N TYR A 371 -24.22 -12.24 12.05
CA TYR A 371 -23.50 -12.18 10.78
C TYR A 371 -22.15 -11.46 10.92
N ARG A 372 -22.17 -10.29 11.57
CA ARG A 372 -20.94 -9.52 11.84
C ARG A 372 -19.93 -10.31 12.67
N GLN A 373 -20.36 -11.01 13.73
CA GLN A 373 -19.45 -11.80 14.57
C GLN A 373 -18.82 -12.97 13.80
N GLN A 374 -19.59 -13.65 12.97
CA GLN A 374 -19.08 -14.72 12.11
C GLN A 374 -18.03 -14.18 11.12
N ALA A 375 -18.37 -13.09 10.46
CA ALA A 375 -17.45 -12.43 9.50
C ALA A 375 -16.20 -11.90 10.19
N SER A 376 -16.30 -11.38 11.42
CA SER A 376 -15.17 -10.93 12.23
C SER A 376 -14.18 -12.07 12.51
N ALA A 377 -14.67 -13.23 12.95
CA ALA A 377 -13.84 -14.40 13.18
C ALA A 377 -13.16 -14.90 11.89
N ALA A 378 -13.91 -14.93 10.79
CA ALA A 378 -13.39 -15.33 9.48
C ALA A 378 -12.35 -14.34 8.93
N ALA A 379 -12.56 -13.03 9.10
CA ALA A 379 -11.62 -11.99 8.72
C ALA A 379 -10.28 -12.15 9.45
N ARG A 380 -10.33 -12.37 10.77
CA ARG A 380 -9.14 -12.65 11.57
C ARG A 380 -8.41 -13.90 11.09
N HIS A 381 -9.11 -14.99 10.90
CA HIS A 381 -8.55 -16.25 10.41
C HIS A 381 -7.87 -16.07 9.04
N ARG A 382 -8.51 -15.36 8.13
CA ARG A 382 -7.94 -15.06 6.81
C ARG A 382 -6.65 -14.25 6.92
N ALA A 383 -6.61 -13.24 7.78
CA ALA A 383 -5.39 -12.46 7.99
C ALA A 383 -4.24 -13.32 8.52
N GLU A 384 -4.51 -14.22 9.45
CA GLU A 384 -3.52 -15.13 10.02
C GLU A 384 -2.98 -16.15 9.01
N THR A 385 -3.84 -16.68 8.15
CA THR A 385 -3.48 -17.75 7.20
C THR A 385 -2.90 -17.23 5.88
N HIS A 386 -3.27 -16.01 5.43
CA HIS A 386 -2.88 -15.50 4.12
C HIS A 386 -1.93 -14.31 4.18
N PHE A 387 -2.00 -13.47 5.22
CA PHE A 387 -1.27 -12.20 5.25
C PHE A 387 -0.28 -12.08 6.40
N SER A 388 -0.26 -13.02 7.34
CA SER A 388 0.61 -12.91 8.53
C SER A 388 2.09 -12.98 8.18
N THR A 389 2.93 -12.33 9.00
CA THR A 389 4.39 -12.47 8.92
C THR A 389 4.82 -13.93 9.07
N THR A 390 4.12 -14.71 9.90
CA THR A 390 4.43 -16.14 10.08
C THR A 390 4.21 -16.97 8.82
N THR A 391 3.24 -16.60 7.99
CA THR A 391 2.94 -17.28 6.72
C THR A 391 3.82 -16.77 5.58
N LEU A 392 4.03 -15.45 5.49
CA LEU A 392 4.65 -14.84 4.31
C LEU A 392 6.17 -14.72 4.41
N ILE A 393 6.76 -14.50 5.59
CA ILE A 393 8.21 -14.38 5.71
C ILE A 393 8.95 -15.63 5.22
N PRO A 394 8.53 -16.88 5.54
CA PRO A 394 9.17 -18.06 4.95
C PRO A 394 9.15 -18.06 3.41
N ARG A 395 8.06 -17.66 2.78
CA ARG A 395 7.93 -17.58 1.31
C ARG A 395 8.84 -16.50 0.70
N PHE A 396 9.02 -15.37 1.37
CA PHE A 396 10.02 -14.37 0.97
C PHE A 396 11.45 -14.90 1.10
N LEU A 397 11.75 -15.66 2.15
CA LEU A 397 13.07 -16.28 2.33
C LEU A 397 13.37 -17.31 1.23
N GLU A 398 12.43 -18.19 0.91
CA GLU A 398 12.56 -19.12 -0.20
C GLU A 398 12.84 -18.39 -1.54
N LEU A 399 12.13 -17.29 -1.79
CA LEU A 399 12.36 -16.46 -2.96
C LEU A 399 13.78 -15.86 -2.96
N TYR A 400 14.22 -15.26 -1.86
CA TYR A 400 15.55 -14.65 -1.79
C TYR A 400 16.67 -15.67 -1.98
N GLU A 401 16.54 -16.86 -1.39
CA GLU A 401 17.51 -17.93 -1.62
C GLU A 401 17.52 -18.38 -3.08
N SER A 402 16.35 -18.50 -3.72
CA SER A 402 16.27 -18.88 -5.13
C SER A 402 16.96 -17.89 -6.06
N VAL A 403 16.80 -16.57 -5.82
CA VAL A 403 17.43 -15.53 -6.65
C VAL A 403 18.91 -15.31 -6.32
N ARG A 404 19.33 -15.54 -5.06
CA ARG A 404 20.74 -15.49 -4.66
C ARG A 404 21.59 -16.46 -5.44
N HIS A 405 21.09 -17.66 -5.72
CA HIS A 405 21.81 -18.71 -6.46
C HIS A 405 21.77 -18.53 -7.99
N GLN A 406 20.97 -17.61 -8.52
CA GLN A 406 20.88 -17.33 -9.95
C GLN A 406 21.82 -16.21 -10.42
N GLY A 407 22.45 -15.47 -9.53
CA GLY A 407 23.39 -14.37 -9.80
C GLY A 407 24.81 -14.74 -9.50
#